data_64ab8b7ddcde61feb3a6928026575b96
#
_entry.id   64ab8b7ddcde61feb3a6928026575b96
#
_cell.length_a   1.000
_cell.length_b   1.000
_cell.length_c   1.000
_cell.angle_alpha   90.00
_cell.angle_beta   90.00
_cell.angle_gamma   90.00
#
_symmetry.space_group_name_H-M   'P 1'
#
loop_
_entity.id
_entity.type
_entity.pdbx_description
1 polymer ?
#
loop_
_entity_poly.entity_id
_entity_poly.type
_entity_poly.pdbx_seq_one_letter_code
_entity_poly.pdbx_strand_id
1 'polypeptide(L)'
;MVQLSSPTSFDFISAASRFATPGVTKEDAEDMYRVMQAVRAQNPKLPVTDYYLSGYSLGALDAAFVAHLDETRRSFNFKKVLLLNPPVNLYTSITNLDKLVQTEVKGINNSTTFYELVLNKLTRYFQQKGYIDLNDALLYDFQQSKQHLSNEQMAMLIGTSFRFSAAYIAFTSDQINRRGLITPPKFPITEGTSLTPFLKRALQCDFDCYLTEQVIPMWRARTDGGSLLQLIDQVSLYALKDYLH
;
A
#
# COMPACT_ATOMS: atom_id res chain seq x y z
N MET A 1 3.26 3.00 -22.53
CA MET A 1 3.44 3.03 -21.08
C MET A 1 2.76 1.81 -20.49
N VAL A 2 3.39 1.14 -19.54
CA VAL A 2 2.79 0.04 -18.76
C VAL A 2 2.70 0.52 -17.32
N GLN A 3 1.54 0.36 -16.69
CA GLN A 3 1.31 0.67 -15.29
C GLN A 3 1.09 -0.64 -14.54
N LEU A 4 1.81 -0.83 -13.44
CA LEU A 4 1.64 -1.98 -12.56
C LEU A 4 0.77 -1.59 -11.35
N SER A 5 -0.05 -2.52 -10.90
CA SER A 5 -0.74 -2.41 -9.63
C SER A 5 0.26 -2.44 -8.47
N SER A 6 -0.07 -1.74 -7.38
CA SER A 6 0.73 -1.79 -6.15
C SER A 6 0.84 -3.23 -5.62
N PRO A 7 1.98 -3.64 -5.07
CA PRO A 7 2.11 -4.90 -4.35
C PRO A 7 1.08 -5.10 -3.23
N THR A 8 0.52 -4.00 -2.71
CA THR A 8 -0.51 -4.01 -1.67
C THR A 8 -1.94 -4.13 -2.21
N SER A 9 -2.14 -4.14 -3.53
CA SER A 9 -3.47 -4.32 -4.12
C SER A 9 -3.91 -5.80 -4.06
N PHE A 10 -5.23 -6.02 -3.98
CA PHE A 10 -5.79 -7.38 -3.94
C PHE A 10 -5.33 -8.23 -5.13
N ASP A 11 -5.42 -7.67 -6.32
CA ASP A 11 -5.06 -8.38 -7.54
C ASP A 11 -3.60 -8.81 -7.52
N PHE A 12 -2.71 -7.92 -7.06
CA PHE A 12 -1.29 -8.24 -6.96
C PHE A 12 -1.02 -9.28 -5.87
N ILE A 13 -1.60 -9.10 -4.67
CA ILE A 13 -1.42 -10.05 -3.56
C ILE A 13 -1.89 -11.45 -3.95
N SER A 14 -3.05 -11.54 -4.62
CA SER A 14 -3.67 -12.82 -4.95
C SER A 14 -3.07 -13.50 -6.18
N ALA A 15 -2.60 -12.75 -7.18
CA ALA A 15 -2.19 -13.31 -8.47
C ALA A 15 -0.68 -13.23 -8.74
N ALA A 16 0.04 -12.31 -8.12
CA ALA A 16 1.43 -12.02 -8.44
C ALA A 16 2.41 -12.19 -7.28
N SER A 17 1.96 -11.97 -6.03
CA SER A 17 2.82 -12.12 -4.86
C SER A 17 3.10 -13.60 -4.56
N ARG A 18 4.38 -13.95 -4.37
CA ARG A 18 4.78 -15.33 -4.00
C ARG A 18 4.39 -15.70 -2.58
N PHE A 19 4.39 -14.73 -1.69
CA PHE A 19 4.20 -14.98 -0.26
C PHE A 19 2.90 -14.38 0.29
N ALA A 20 2.23 -13.55 -0.50
CA ALA A 20 1.03 -12.81 -0.10
C ALA A 20 1.20 -12.03 1.22
N THR A 21 2.41 -11.54 1.47
CA THR A 21 2.78 -10.71 2.63
C THR A 21 3.46 -9.44 2.16
N PRO A 22 2.73 -8.52 1.47
CA PRO A 22 3.32 -7.28 0.98
C PRO A 22 3.87 -6.44 2.13
N GLY A 23 4.88 -5.64 1.83
CA GLY A 23 5.59 -4.80 2.79
C GLY A 23 7.01 -5.24 3.09
N VAL A 24 7.46 -6.37 2.52
CA VAL A 24 8.89 -6.70 2.43
C VAL A 24 9.38 -6.21 1.07
N THR A 25 9.80 -4.97 0.98
CA THR A 25 10.06 -4.25 -0.29
C THR A 25 10.98 -5.02 -1.24
N LYS A 26 11.98 -5.71 -0.72
CA LYS A 26 12.86 -6.55 -1.54
C LYS A 26 12.08 -7.69 -2.22
N GLU A 27 11.19 -8.37 -1.50
CA GLU A 27 10.37 -9.46 -2.04
C GLU A 27 9.30 -8.91 -3.00
N ASP A 28 8.69 -7.78 -2.65
CA ASP A 28 7.71 -7.10 -3.48
C ASP A 28 8.33 -6.66 -4.83
N ALA A 29 9.54 -6.09 -4.79
CA ALA A 29 10.28 -5.71 -5.99
C ALA A 29 10.62 -6.92 -6.88
N GLU A 30 10.99 -8.06 -6.29
CA GLU A 30 11.21 -9.30 -7.06
C GLU A 30 9.94 -9.79 -7.74
N ASP A 31 8.79 -9.68 -7.07
CA ASP A 31 7.49 -10.07 -7.64
C ASP A 31 7.07 -9.11 -8.76
N MET A 32 7.25 -7.80 -8.57
CA MET A 32 7.04 -6.80 -9.61
C MET A 32 7.93 -7.04 -10.82
N TYR A 33 9.20 -7.33 -10.60
CA TYR A 33 10.15 -7.63 -11.68
C TYR A 33 9.72 -8.84 -12.52
N ARG A 34 9.22 -9.90 -11.88
CA ARG A 34 8.66 -11.07 -12.59
C ARG A 34 7.44 -10.70 -13.42
N VAL A 35 6.52 -9.89 -12.88
CA VAL A 35 5.36 -9.40 -13.63
C VAL A 35 5.80 -8.58 -14.85
N MET A 36 6.78 -7.70 -14.69
CA MET A 36 7.33 -6.92 -15.81
C MET A 36 7.94 -7.82 -16.90
N GLN A 37 8.69 -8.86 -16.51
CA GLN A 37 9.23 -9.85 -17.44
C GLN A 37 8.12 -10.59 -18.17
N ALA A 38 7.05 -11.01 -17.48
CA ALA A 38 5.90 -11.67 -18.08
C ALA A 38 5.16 -10.77 -19.09
N VAL A 39 4.95 -9.49 -18.75
CA VAL A 39 4.36 -8.51 -19.67
C VAL A 39 5.20 -8.35 -20.93
N ARG A 40 6.53 -8.24 -20.79
CA ARG A 40 7.45 -8.19 -21.95
C ARG A 40 7.35 -9.44 -22.81
N ALA A 41 7.34 -10.62 -22.19
CA ALA A 41 7.26 -11.89 -22.90
C ALA A 41 5.94 -12.08 -23.65
N GLN A 42 4.84 -11.57 -23.12
CA GLN A 42 3.51 -11.59 -23.78
C GLN A 42 3.41 -10.61 -24.96
N ASN A 43 4.32 -9.64 -25.04
CA ASN A 43 4.30 -8.61 -26.07
C ASN A 43 5.61 -8.57 -26.89
N PRO A 44 6.05 -9.70 -27.51
CA PRO A 44 7.36 -9.78 -28.17
C PRO A 44 7.47 -8.92 -29.42
N LYS A 45 6.32 -8.52 -30.02
CA LYS A 45 6.28 -7.71 -31.24
C LYS A 45 6.35 -6.19 -30.97
N LEU A 46 6.29 -5.76 -29.71
CA LEU A 46 6.42 -4.33 -29.41
C LEU A 46 7.86 -3.87 -29.65
N PRO A 47 8.10 -2.86 -30.50
CA PRO A 47 9.44 -2.33 -30.78
C PRO A 47 9.86 -1.43 -29.60
N VAL A 48 10.40 -2.03 -28.54
CA VAL A 48 10.91 -1.30 -27.38
C VAL A 48 12.41 -1.10 -27.57
N THR A 49 12.84 0.17 -27.63
CA THR A 49 14.25 0.56 -27.71
C THR A 49 14.86 0.81 -26.34
N ASP A 50 14.10 1.41 -25.45
CA ASP A 50 14.58 1.85 -24.15
C ASP A 50 13.54 1.63 -23.05
N TYR A 51 13.99 1.35 -21.84
CA TYR A 51 13.14 1.25 -20.67
C TYR A 51 13.43 2.40 -19.70
N TYR A 52 12.36 2.96 -19.17
CA TYR A 52 12.36 3.98 -18.13
C TYR A 52 11.47 3.49 -17.01
N LEU A 53 11.88 3.68 -15.78
CA LEU A 53 11.10 3.28 -14.60
C LEU A 53 10.71 4.51 -13.80
N SER A 54 9.48 4.58 -13.35
CA SER A 54 9.06 5.61 -12.40
C SER A 54 8.10 5.04 -11.37
N GLY A 55 8.13 5.61 -10.18
CA GLY A 55 7.22 5.28 -9.10
C GLY A 55 6.90 6.50 -8.25
N TYR A 56 5.74 6.46 -7.58
CA TYR A 56 5.29 7.48 -6.65
C TYR A 56 5.06 6.86 -5.28
N SER A 57 5.48 7.54 -4.19
CA SER A 57 5.32 7.09 -2.80
C SER A 57 5.87 5.66 -2.60
N LEU A 58 5.06 4.71 -2.16
CA LEU A 58 5.46 3.29 -2.04
C LEU A 58 6.02 2.76 -3.37
N GLY A 59 5.37 3.06 -4.50
CA GLY A 59 5.85 2.65 -5.82
C GLY A 59 7.20 3.26 -6.21
N ALA A 60 7.60 4.38 -5.61
CA ALA A 60 8.95 4.93 -5.79
C ALA A 60 9.99 4.15 -4.97
N LEU A 61 9.65 3.72 -3.77
CA LEU A 61 10.50 2.81 -2.99
C LEU A 61 10.69 1.48 -3.74
N ASP A 62 9.59 0.88 -4.21
CA ASP A 62 9.64 -0.36 -4.99
C ASP A 62 10.45 -0.20 -6.26
N ALA A 63 10.30 0.94 -6.97
CA ALA A 63 11.06 1.22 -8.19
C ALA A 63 12.58 1.29 -7.94
N ALA A 64 13.01 1.81 -6.79
CA ALA A 64 14.43 1.81 -6.41
C ALA A 64 14.97 0.37 -6.27
N PHE A 65 14.22 -0.50 -5.60
CA PHE A 65 14.61 -1.92 -5.44
C PHE A 65 14.54 -2.69 -6.76
N VAL A 66 13.54 -2.42 -7.60
CA VAL A 66 13.43 -3.01 -8.95
C VAL A 66 14.62 -2.58 -9.82
N ALA A 67 15.00 -1.31 -9.80
CA ALA A 67 16.13 -0.81 -10.55
C ALA A 67 17.45 -1.44 -10.09
N HIS A 68 17.68 -1.53 -8.78
CA HIS A 68 18.84 -2.21 -8.22
C HIS A 68 18.89 -3.69 -8.61
N LEU A 69 17.73 -4.37 -8.60
CA LEU A 69 17.65 -5.76 -9.03
C LEU A 69 18.02 -5.94 -10.51
N ASP A 70 17.65 -4.98 -11.36
CA ASP A 70 17.93 -5.01 -12.78
C ASP A 70 19.42 -4.81 -13.11
N GLU A 71 20.23 -4.21 -12.24
CA GLU A 71 21.68 -4.10 -12.44
C GLU A 71 22.35 -5.45 -12.59
N THR A 72 21.86 -6.44 -11.86
CA THR A 72 22.39 -7.83 -11.94
C THR A 72 21.65 -8.66 -12.95
N ARG A 73 20.31 -8.57 -13.01
CA ARG A 73 19.45 -9.38 -13.90
C ARG A 73 19.43 -8.91 -15.34
N ARG A 74 19.61 -7.61 -15.57
CA ARG A 74 19.75 -6.95 -16.88
C ARG A 74 18.66 -7.28 -17.90
N SER A 75 17.42 -7.50 -17.44
CA SER A 75 16.31 -7.77 -18.36
C SER A 75 15.79 -6.50 -19.06
N PHE A 76 15.93 -5.35 -18.41
CA PHE A 76 15.40 -4.07 -18.89
C PHE A 76 16.50 -3.05 -19.17
N ASN A 77 17.58 -3.03 -18.38
CA ASN A 77 18.67 -2.05 -18.47
C ASN A 77 18.10 -0.62 -18.46
N PHE A 78 17.38 -0.26 -17.39
CA PHE A 78 16.70 1.03 -17.29
C PHE A 78 17.65 2.19 -17.55
N LYS A 79 17.31 3.05 -18.51
CA LYS A 79 18.10 4.25 -18.83
C LYS A 79 17.99 5.34 -17.79
N LYS A 80 16.82 5.50 -17.19
CA LYS A 80 16.55 6.45 -16.10
C LYS A 80 15.50 5.87 -15.17
N VAL A 81 15.63 6.21 -13.89
CA VAL A 81 14.67 5.89 -12.85
C VAL A 81 14.24 7.20 -12.20
N LEU A 82 12.93 7.44 -12.13
CA LEU A 82 12.36 8.61 -11.49
C LEU A 82 11.60 8.20 -10.23
N LEU A 83 12.12 8.60 -9.09
CA LEU A 83 11.55 8.31 -7.78
C LEU A 83 10.83 9.57 -7.26
N LEU A 84 9.50 9.52 -7.21
CA LEU A 84 8.66 10.63 -6.75
C LEU A 84 8.24 10.39 -5.30
N ASN A 85 8.82 11.17 -4.39
CA ASN A 85 8.49 11.18 -2.96
C ASN A 85 8.52 9.78 -2.29
N PRO A 86 9.61 9.00 -2.42
CA PRO A 86 9.71 7.69 -1.80
C PRO A 86 9.78 7.81 -0.26
N PRO A 87 9.17 6.90 0.49
CA PRO A 87 9.46 6.78 1.92
C PRO A 87 10.90 6.27 2.10
N VAL A 88 11.69 6.97 2.89
CA VAL A 88 13.07 6.55 3.18
C VAL A 88 13.09 5.23 3.97
N ASN A 89 12.15 5.07 4.89
CA ASN A 89 11.91 3.85 5.64
C ASN A 89 10.41 3.58 5.67
N LEU A 90 9.99 2.44 5.11
CA LEU A 90 8.59 2.08 4.98
C LEU A 90 7.92 1.92 6.34
N TYR A 91 8.57 1.23 7.27
CA TYR A 91 8.04 1.01 8.62
C TYR A 91 7.75 2.34 9.33
N THR A 92 8.73 3.23 9.37
CA THR A 92 8.57 4.55 10.02
C THR A 92 7.48 5.38 9.34
N SER A 93 7.44 5.37 8.01
CA SER A 93 6.45 6.15 7.26
C SER A 93 5.03 5.66 7.51
N ILE A 94 4.79 4.34 7.45
CA ILE A 94 3.45 3.78 7.65
C ILE A 94 3.01 3.92 9.09
N THR A 95 3.88 3.68 10.08
CA THR A 95 3.51 3.85 11.49
C THR A 95 3.18 5.30 11.83
N ASN A 96 3.85 6.27 11.20
CA ASN A 96 3.49 7.67 11.36
C ASN A 96 2.13 8.01 10.73
N LEU A 97 1.83 7.47 9.56
CA LEU A 97 0.53 7.66 8.91
C LEU A 97 -0.60 6.98 9.69
N ASP A 98 -0.35 5.80 10.24
CA ASP A 98 -1.32 5.06 11.06
C ASP A 98 -1.67 5.77 12.37
N LYS A 99 -0.70 6.47 12.97
CA LYS A 99 -0.93 7.33 14.15
C LYS A 99 -1.88 8.50 13.87
N LEU A 100 -2.01 8.94 12.62
CA LEU A 100 -2.92 10.04 12.27
C LEU A 100 -4.39 9.71 12.55
N VAL A 101 -4.76 8.44 12.63
CA VAL A 101 -6.12 8.03 13.02
C VAL A 101 -6.47 8.46 14.45
N GLN A 102 -5.46 8.68 15.29
CA GLN A 102 -5.61 9.10 16.69
C GLN A 102 -5.69 10.63 16.84
N THR A 103 -5.64 11.38 15.73
CA THR A 103 -5.73 12.85 15.77
C THR A 103 -7.07 13.27 16.35
N GLU A 104 -7.03 14.09 17.42
CA GLU A 104 -8.25 14.61 18.04
C GLU A 104 -8.90 15.65 17.12
N VAL A 105 -10.17 15.41 16.80
CA VAL A 105 -10.99 16.35 16.02
C VAL A 105 -12.14 16.84 16.88
N LYS A 106 -12.22 18.15 17.08
CA LYS A 106 -13.25 18.75 17.92
C LYS A 106 -14.65 18.36 17.48
N GLY A 107 -15.42 17.82 18.41
CA GLY A 107 -16.81 17.38 18.15
C GLY A 107 -16.92 15.99 17.51
N ILE A 108 -15.84 15.26 17.33
CA ILE A 108 -15.78 13.91 16.80
C ILE A 108 -15.38 12.95 17.92
N ASN A 109 -16.27 12.05 18.30
CA ASN A 109 -16.06 11.09 19.37
C ASN A 109 -15.85 9.66 18.87
N ASN A 110 -16.11 9.41 17.58
CA ASN A 110 -15.97 8.10 16.96
C ASN A 110 -15.85 8.23 15.43
N SER A 111 -15.40 7.16 14.78
CA SER A 111 -15.21 7.10 13.33
C SER A 111 -16.52 7.31 12.53
N THR A 112 -17.67 6.85 13.03
CA THR A 112 -18.97 7.05 12.34
C THR A 112 -19.29 8.52 12.21
N THR A 113 -19.21 9.27 13.32
CA THR A 113 -19.41 10.73 13.33
C THR A 113 -18.43 11.45 12.42
N PHE A 114 -17.19 10.97 12.33
CA PHE A 114 -16.18 11.53 11.43
C PHE A 114 -16.56 11.30 9.96
N TYR A 115 -16.98 10.09 9.59
CA TYR A 115 -17.42 9.79 8.22
C TYR A 115 -18.65 10.62 7.83
N GLU A 116 -19.63 10.76 8.72
CA GLU A 116 -20.79 11.62 8.50
C GLU A 116 -20.37 13.08 8.25
N LEU A 117 -19.41 13.59 9.01
CA LEU A 117 -18.87 14.94 8.80
C LEU A 117 -18.24 15.09 7.42
N VAL A 118 -17.36 14.15 7.03
CA VAL A 118 -16.69 14.19 5.74
C VAL A 118 -17.69 14.07 4.59
N LEU A 119 -18.60 13.11 4.66
CA LEU A 119 -19.66 12.92 3.66
C LEU A 119 -20.56 14.14 3.52
N ASN A 120 -20.97 14.74 4.65
CA ASN A 120 -21.78 15.97 4.63
C ASN A 120 -21.06 17.14 3.98
N LYS A 121 -19.75 17.31 4.25
CA LYS A 121 -18.93 18.36 3.61
C LYS A 121 -18.81 18.12 2.10
N LEU A 122 -18.51 16.91 1.68
CA LEU A 122 -18.44 16.54 0.27
C LEU A 122 -19.80 16.73 -0.43
N THR A 123 -20.89 16.27 0.19
CA THR A 123 -22.24 16.45 -0.36
C THR A 123 -22.55 17.93 -0.58
N ARG A 124 -22.29 18.78 0.41
CA ARG A 124 -22.50 20.23 0.28
C ARG A 124 -21.63 20.85 -0.80
N TYR A 125 -20.40 20.40 -0.91
CA TYR A 125 -19.48 20.86 -1.98
C TYR A 125 -20.06 20.53 -3.37
N PHE A 126 -20.46 19.27 -3.60
CA PHE A 126 -21.06 18.86 -4.87
C PHE A 126 -22.40 19.55 -5.16
N GLN A 127 -23.25 19.75 -4.15
CA GLN A 127 -24.49 20.52 -4.32
C GLN A 127 -24.22 21.97 -4.77
N GLN A 128 -23.16 22.58 -4.24
CA GLN A 128 -22.77 23.95 -4.64
C GLN A 128 -22.18 24.02 -6.05
N LYS A 129 -21.42 22.99 -6.46
CA LYS A 129 -20.85 22.88 -7.82
C LYS A 129 -21.90 22.54 -8.88
N GLY A 130 -23.01 21.86 -8.51
CA GLY A 130 -24.06 21.43 -9.42
C GLY A 130 -23.73 20.23 -10.30
N TYR A 131 -22.50 19.72 -10.21
CA TYR A 131 -22.02 18.51 -10.92
C TYR A 131 -20.92 17.82 -10.13
N ILE A 132 -20.67 16.56 -10.46
CA ILE A 132 -19.55 15.77 -9.93
C ILE A 132 -18.54 15.59 -11.06
N ASP A 133 -17.38 16.24 -10.93
CA ASP A 133 -16.25 16.04 -11.81
C ASP A 133 -15.12 15.38 -11.01
N LEU A 134 -14.90 14.11 -11.25
CA LEU A 134 -13.90 13.28 -10.56
C LEU A 134 -12.56 13.38 -11.29
N ASN A 135 -12.03 14.59 -11.39
CA ASN A 135 -10.71 14.84 -11.97
C ASN A 135 -9.63 15.02 -10.89
N ASP A 136 -8.39 15.15 -11.33
CA ASP A 136 -7.21 15.29 -10.45
C ASP A 136 -7.24 16.57 -9.58
N ALA A 137 -8.01 17.59 -9.99
CA ALA A 137 -8.14 18.85 -9.27
C ALA A 137 -9.20 18.78 -8.14
N LEU A 138 -10.02 17.73 -8.08
CA LEU A 138 -11.16 17.62 -7.15
C LEU A 138 -10.76 17.89 -5.70
N LEU A 139 -9.72 17.24 -5.21
CA LEU A 139 -9.27 17.40 -3.82
C LEU A 139 -8.75 18.80 -3.55
N TYR A 140 -8.04 19.40 -4.52
CA TYR A 140 -7.55 20.76 -4.43
C TYR A 140 -8.71 21.75 -4.39
N ASP A 141 -9.65 21.65 -5.33
CA ASP A 141 -10.84 22.51 -5.40
C ASP A 141 -11.72 22.38 -4.15
N PHE A 142 -11.91 21.15 -3.64
CA PHE A 142 -12.62 20.93 -2.40
C PHE A 142 -11.92 21.59 -1.21
N GLN A 143 -10.60 21.48 -1.13
CA GLN A 143 -9.82 22.10 -0.04
C GLN A 143 -9.82 23.63 -0.12
N GLN A 144 -9.95 24.23 -1.29
CA GLN A 144 -10.12 25.67 -1.48
C GLN A 144 -11.57 26.15 -1.25
N SER A 145 -12.52 25.24 -1.12
CA SER A 145 -13.94 25.58 -0.93
C SER A 145 -14.27 25.98 0.51
N LYS A 146 -15.44 26.54 0.73
CA LYS A 146 -15.98 26.78 2.10
C LYS A 146 -16.26 25.49 2.88
N GLN A 147 -16.22 24.34 2.20
CA GLN A 147 -16.45 23.03 2.79
C GLN A 147 -15.13 22.33 3.16
N HIS A 148 -13.97 22.98 3.06
CA HIS A 148 -12.66 22.40 3.33
C HIS A 148 -12.59 21.67 4.68
N LEU A 149 -11.69 20.72 4.77
CA LEU A 149 -11.35 20.05 6.02
C LEU A 149 -10.27 20.86 6.76
N SER A 150 -10.37 20.91 8.10
CA SER A 150 -9.24 21.41 8.90
C SER A 150 -8.04 20.47 8.80
N ASN A 151 -6.86 20.92 9.25
CA ASN A 151 -5.66 20.08 9.25
C ASN A 151 -5.85 18.81 10.08
N GLU A 152 -6.54 18.90 11.22
CA GLU A 152 -6.84 17.76 12.09
C GLU A 152 -7.82 16.80 11.41
N GLN A 153 -8.85 17.32 10.74
CA GLN A 153 -9.79 16.52 9.97
C GLN A 153 -9.10 15.84 8.79
N MET A 154 -8.20 16.52 8.11
CA MET A 154 -7.40 15.96 7.02
C MET A 154 -6.45 14.87 7.53
N ALA A 155 -5.74 15.11 8.64
CA ALA A 155 -4.87 14.13 9.27
C ALA A 155 -5.66 12.86 9.65
N MET A 156 -6.81 13.00 10.30
CA MET A 156 -7.68 11.87 10.66
C MET A 156 -8.19 11.13 9.42
N LEU A 157 -8.53 11.84 8.34
CA LEU A 157 -8.96 11.22 7.06
C LEU A 157 -7.84 10.39 6.45
N ILE A 158 -6.62 10.92 6.41
CA ILE A 158 -5.45 10.21 5.92
C ILE A 158 -5.19 8.97 6.77
N GLY A 159 -5.12 9.11 8.09
CA GLY A 159 -4.89 7.99 9.01
C GLY A 159 -5.95 6.90 8.88
N THR A 160 -7.22 7.30 8.79
CA THR A 160 -8.33 6.37 8.62
C THR A 160 -8.24 5.62 7.28
N SER A 161 -7.90 6.31 6.20
CA SER A 161 -7.70 5.68 4.88
C SER A 161 -6.55 4.66 4.91
N PHE A 162 -5.46 4.99 5.60
CA PHE A 162 -4.35 4.05 5.82
C PHE A 162 -4.76 2.85 6.66
N ARG A 163 -5.56 3.05 7.72
CA ARG A 163 -6.08 1.98 8.55
C ARG A 163 -6.97 1.02 7.76
N PHE A 164 -7.83 1.51 6.88
CA PHE A 164 -8.61 0.67 5.97
C PHE A 164 -7.73 -0.12 5.00
N SER A 165 -6.72 0.53 4.42
CA SER A 165 -5.76 -0.13 3.54
C SER A 165 -4.99 -1.24 4.27
N ALA A 166 -4.49 -0.97 5.48
CA ALA A 166 -3.80 -1.96 6.30
C ALA A 166 -4.72 -3.14 6.67
N ALA A 167 -5.96 -2.86 7.07
CA ALA A 167 -6.95 -3.89 7.36
C ALA A 167 -7.24 -4.79 6.17
N TYR A 168 -7.34 -4.21 4.98
CA TYR A 168 -7.56 -4.94 3.75
C TYR A 168 -6.39 -5.83 3.37
N ILE A 169 -5.17 -5.33 3.49
CA ILE A 169 -3.93 -6.08 3.27
C ILE A 169 -3.85 -7.24 4.26
N ALA A 170 -4.04 -6.96 5.55
CA ALA A 170 -3.99 -7.96 6.61
C ALA A 170 -5.04 -9.07 6.41
N PHE A 171 -6.28 -8.70 6.04
CA PHE A 171 -7.34 -9.65 5.74
C PHE A 171 -6.98 -10.54 4.53
N THR A 172 -6.52 -9.93 3.43
CA THR A 172 -6.16 -10.66 2.20
C THR A 172 -5.00 -11.61 2.44
N SER A 173 -3.96 -11.13 3.12
CA SER A 173 -2.80 -11.95 3.52
C SER A 173 -3.21 -13.12 4.43
N ASP A 174 -4.05 -12.86 5.43
CA ASP A 174 -4.56 -13.90 6.35
C ASP A 174 -5.36 -14.98 5.62
N GLN A 175 -6.19 -14.58 4.65
CA GLN A 175 -7.00 -15.51 3.85
C GLN A 175 -6.12 -16.43 3.00
N ILE A 176 -5.17 -15.87 2.27
CA ILE A 176 -4.30 -16.63 1.37
C ILE A 176 -3.39 -17.56 2.18
N ASN A 177 -2.80 -17.05 3.26
CA ASN A 177 -1.83 -17.77 4.08
C ASN A 177 -2.47 -18.62 5.19
N ARG A 178 -3.79 -18.51 5.40
CA ARG A 178 -4.57 -19.27 6.40
C ARG A 178 -3.99 -19.17 7.82
N ARG A 179 -3.55 -17.98 8.20
CA ARG A 179 -2.90 -17.75 9.50
C ARG A 179 -3.89 -17.78 10.67
N GLY A 180 -5.14 -17.45 10.43
CA GLY A 180 -6.17 -17.44 11.45
C GLY A 180 -6.19 -16.22 12.36
N LEU A 181 -5.47 -15.16 11.99
CA LEU A 181 -5.44 -13.90 12.73
C LEU A 181 -6.80 -13.18 12.67
N ILE A 182 -7.36 -13.09 11.49
CA ILE A 182 -8.60 -12.37 11.23
C ILE A 182 -9.76 -13.35 11.02
N THR A 183 -9.56 -14.37 10.22
CA THR A 183 -10.56 -15.39 9.92
C THR A 183 -10.10 -16.75 10.44
N PRO A 184 -10.95 -17.53 11.11
CA PRO A 184 -10.56 -18.86 11.55
C PRO A 184 -10.02 -19.70 10.39
N PRO A 185 -8.91 -20.47 10.56
CA PRO A 185 -8.16 -21.08 9.45
C PRO A 185 -8.98 -22.02 8.54
N LYS A 186 -10.06 -22.59 9.05
CA LYS A 186 -10.94 -23.52 8.31
C LYS A 186 -12.30 -22.91 8.00
N PHE A 187 -12.49 -21.60 8.21
CA PHE A 187 -13.77 -20.95 7.94
C PHE A 187 -13.98 -20.78 6.44
N PRO A 188 -15.03 -21.36 5.85
CA PRO A 188 -15.28 -21.22 4.42
C PRO A 188 -15.88 -19.83 4.14
N ILE A 189 -15.19 -19.03 3.35
CA ILE A 189 -15.77 -17.79 2.79
C ILE A 189 -16.41 -18.14 1.46
N THR A 190 -17.72 -17.88 1.37
CA THR A 190 -18.54 -18.09 0.16
C THR A 190 -19.20 -16.77 -0.24
N GLU A 191 -19.84 -16.69 -1.39
CA GLU A 191 -20.57 -15.50 -1.85
C GLU A 191 -21.57 -14.95 -0.83
N GLY A 192 -22.22 -15.82 -0.04
CA GLY A 192 -23.18 -15.43 0.99
C GLY A 192 -22.57 -15.07 2.34
N THR A 193 -21.25 -15.16 2.48
CA THR A 193 -20.59 -14.89 3.77
C THR A 193 -20.53 -13.41 4.06
N SER A 194 -21.10 -12.98 5.21
CA SER A 194 -20.90 -11.60 5.67
C SER A 194 -19.44 -11.37 6.07
N LEU A 195 -18.76 -10.44 5.41
CA LEU A 195 -17.39 -10.06 5.72
C LEU A 195 -17.29 -9.03 6.87
N THR A 196 -18.41 -8.46 7.30
CA THR A 196 -18.44 -7.41 8.33
C THR A 196 -17.71 -7.77 9.63
N PRO A 197 -17.86 -8.97 10.23
CA PRO A 197 -17.15 -9.33 11.45
C PRO A 197 -15.63 -9.38 11.23
N PHE A 198 -15.19 -9.89 10.08
CA PHE A 198 -13.78 -10.00 9.74
C PHE A 198 -13.16 -8.64 9.46
N LEU A 199 -13.86 -7.75 8.75
CA LEU A 199 -13.41 -6.38 8.53
C LEU A 199 -13.30 -5.60 9.82
N LYS A 200 -14.26 -5.74 10.75
CA LYS A 200 -14.18 -5.12 12.07
C LYS A 200 -12.95 -5.60 12.84
N ARG A 201 -12.62 -6.89 12.77
CA ARG A 201 -11.43 -7.46 13.41
C ARG A 201 -10.16 -6.97 12.72
N ALA A 202 -10.13 -6.93 11.39
CA ALA A 202 -9.00 -6.43 10.61
C ALA A 202 -8.70 -4.97 10.91
N LEU A 203 -9.71 -4.12 11.10
CA LEU A 203 -9.55 -2.71 11.47
C LEU A 203 -8.93 -2.48 12.85
N GLN A 204 -8.93 -3.50 13.72
CA GLN A 204 -8.23 -3.45 15.00
C GLN A 204 -6.74 -3.81 14.86
N CYS A 205 -6.34 -4.41 13.74
CA CYS A 205 -4.97 -4.73 13.41
C CYS A 205 -4.36 -3.56 12.63
N ASP A 206 -3.56 -2.74 13.29
CA ASP A 206 -2.78 -1.70 12.65
C ASP A 206 -1.59 -2.29 11.89
N PHE A 207 -0.76 -1.44 11.31
CA PHE A 207 0.39 -1.92 10.54
C PHE A 207 1.40 -2.68 11.40
N ASP A 208 1.59 -2.26 12.63
CA ASP A 208 2.50 -2.94 13.56
C ASP A 208 1.99 -4.34 13.93
N CYS A 209 0.68 -4.48 14.16
CA CYS A 209 0.02 -5.77 14.32
C CYS A 209 0.19 -6.65 13.07
N TYR A 210 -0.04 -6.11 11.88
CA TYR A 210 0.15 -6.85 10.62
C TYR A 210 1.60 -7.33 10.47
N LEU A 211 2.56 -6.46 10.75
CA LEU A 211 3.98 -6.79 10.68
C LEU A 211 4.36 -7.88 11.67
N THR A 212 3.97 -7.73 12.95
CA THR A 212 4.33 -8.65 14.03
C THR A 212 3.63 -10.00 13.95
N GLU A 213 2.36 -10.01 13.60
CA GLU A 213 1.55 -11.23 13.65
C GLU A 213 1.55 -12.02 12.33
N GLN A 214 1.81 -11.35 11.21
CA GLN A 214 1.82 -12.00 9.90
C GLN A 214 3.18 -11.96 9.22
N VAL A 215 3.71 -10.77 8.92
CA VAL A 215 4.89 -10.63 8.05
C VAL A 215 6.13 -11.24 8.69
N ILE A 216 6.46 -10.84 9.93
CA ILE A 216 7.67 -11.30 10.63
C ILE A 216 7.70 -12.82 10.82
N PRO A 217 6.64 -13.48 11.33
CA PRO A 217 6.66 -14.92 11.49
C PRO A 217 6.83 -15.67 10.18
N MET A 218 6.17 -15.21 9.11
CA MET A 218 6.27 -15.84 7.80
C MET A 218 7.62 -15.57 7.13
N TRP A 219 8.15 -14.36 7.26
CA TRP A 219 9.47 -14.00 6.74
C TRP A 219 10.58 -14.79 7.45
N ARG A 220 10.52 -14.90 8.78
CA ARG A 220 11.46 -15.71 9.56
C ARG A 220 11.43 -17.18 9.17
N ALA A 221 10.25 -17.74 8.92
CA ALA A 221 10.11 -19.13 8.53
C ALA A 221 10.78 -19.45 7.18
N ARG A 222 10.91 -18.47 6.29
CA ARG A 222 11.55 -18.64 4.97
C ARG A 222 12.99 -18.10 4.88
N THR A 223 13.48 -17.49 5.95
CA THR A 223 14.83 -16.91 6.03
C THR A 223 15.68 -17.51 7.16
N ASP A 224 15.35 -18.72 7.61
CA ASP A 224 16.05 -19.43 8.67
C ASP A 224 16.25 -18.60 9.96
N GLY A 225 15.21 -17.87 10.35
CA GLY A 225 15.18 -17.12 11.61
C GLY A 225 15.77 -15.73 11.59
N GLY A 226 15.71 -15.04 10.46
CA GLY A 226 16.18 -13.67 10.30
C GLY A 226 15.72 -12.70 11.41
N SER A 227 16.55 -11.74 11.77
CA SER A 227 16.26 -10.76 12.82
C SER A 227 15.31 -9.65 12.33
N LEU A 228 14.62 -8.98 13.26
CA LEU A 228 13.76 -7.84 12.95
C LEU A 228 14.57 -6.70 12.28
N LEU A 229 15.82 -6.48 12.71
CA LEU A 229 16.69 -5.48 12.10
C LEU A 229 16.97 -5.79 10.62
N GLN A 230 17.25 -7.04 10.29
CA GLN A 230 17.45 -7.46 8.91
C GLN A 230 16.18 -7.25 8.06
N LEU A 231 14.99 -7.43 8.64
CA LEU A 231 13.74 -7.14 7.94
C LEU A 231 13.57 -5.63 7.73
N ILE A 232 13.80 -4.82 8.77
CA ILE A 232 13.68 -3.36 8.67
C ILE A 232 14.64 -2.78 7.63
N ASP A 233 15.85 -3.31 7.55
CA ASP A 233 16.83 -2.91 6.52
C ASP A 233 16.30 -3.22 5.10
N GLN A 234 15.59 -4.32 4.90
CA GLN A 234 15.03 -4.70 3.59
C GLN A 234 13.82 -3.83 3.16
N VAL A 235 13.28 -3.00 4.04
CA VAL A 235 12.17 -2.08 3.76
C VAL A 235 12.60 -0.61 3.78
N SER A 236 13.89 -0.35 3.66
CA SER A 236 14.49 0.98 3.73
C SER A 236 15.37 1.27 2.53
N LEU A 237 15.36 2.51 2.04
CA LEU A 237 16.33 2.99 1.04
C LEU A 237 17.78 2.92 1.53
N TYR A 238 18.01 2.88 2.84
CA TYR A 238 19.36 2.66 3.38
C TYR A 238 19.95 1.31 2.97
N ALA A 239 19.13 0.31 2.67
CA ALA A 239 19.60 -0.96 2.11
C ALA A 239 20.22 -0.80 0.71
N LEU A 240 19.93 0.30 0.03
CA LEU A 240 20.42 0.65 -1.30
C LEU A 240 21.42 1.82 -1.28
N LYS A 241 21.95 2.18 -0.12
CA LYS A 241 22.85 3.35 0.03
C LYS A 241 24.02 3.35 -0.95
N ASP A 242 24.60 2.20 -1.20
CA ASP A 242 25.75 2.04 -2.10
C ASP A 242 25.36 2.11 -3.60
N TYR A 243 24.06 2.04 -3.88
CA TYR A 243 23.48 2.14 -5.22
C TYR A 243 22.96 3.54 -5.56
N LEU A 244 22.46 4.27 -4.56
CA LEU A 244 21.78 5.57 -4.74
C LEU A 244 22.75 6.78 -4.75
N HIS A 245 24.05 6.55 -4.92
CA HIS A 245 25.11 7.59 -4.98
C HIS A 245 25.23 8.28 -6.33
#